data_0a2a8106a519c600638c4c51c46c76c4
#
_entry.id   0a2a8106a519c600638c4c51c46c76c4
#
_cell.length_a   1.000
_cell.length_b   1.000
_cell.length_c   1.000
_cell.angle_alpha   90.00
_cell.angle_beta   90.00
_cell.angle_gamma   90.00
#
_symmetry.space_group_name_H-M   'P 1'
#
loop_
_entity.id
_entity.type
_entity.pdbx_description
1 polymer ?
#
loop_
_entity_poly.entity_id
_entity_poly.type
_entity_poly.pdbx_seq_one_letter_code
_entity_poly.pdbx_strand_id
1 'polypeptide(L)'
;MWDNKENHDVVGEKNECVCSGPFNSGLYAAMLQRGDVKGVFVGHDHINDYVGKYFGVYLGYSANTGFGTYGLSGAEKDRMRGARVFIIDQDDPDHFETYMVRASDYGI
;
A
#
# COMPACT_ATOMS: atom_id res chain seq x y z
N MET A 1 -4.47 -6.89 -9.81
CA MET A 1 -5.23 -5.79 -9.18
C MET A 1 -5.05 -4.47 -9.92
N TRP A 2 -3.84 -3.94 -10.10
CA TRP A 2 -3.63 -2.65 -10.76
C TRP A 2 -4.18 -2.56 -12.18
N ASP A 3 -4.02 -3.59 -13.00
CA ASP A 3 -4.48 -3.58 -14.40
C ASP A 3 -6.01 -3.53 -14.55
N ASN A 4 -6.74 -3.85 -13.47
CA ASN A 4 -8.20 -3.74 -13.37
C ASN A 4 -8.60 -2.85 -12.19
N LYS A 5 -7.90 -1.75 -12.01
CA LYS A 5 -8.00 -0.90 -10.82
C LYS A 5 -9.42 -0.35 -10.56
N GLU A 6 -10.19 -0.11 -11.60
CA GLU A 6 -11.57 0.37 -11.50
C GLU A 6 -12.50 -0.65 -10.82
N ASN A 7 -12.19 -1.95 -10.96
CA ASN A 7 -12.97 -3.04 -10.34
C ASN A 7 -12.57 -3.32 -8.91
N HIS A 8 -11.51 -2.66 -8.41
CA HIS A 8 -10.94 -2.92 -7.08
C HIS A 8 -10.82 -1.66 -6.23
N ASP A 9 -11.47 -0.57 -6.63
CA ASP A 9 -11.46 0.72 -5.92
C ASP A 9 -10.03 1.18 -5.55
N VAL A 10 -9.10 1.06 -6.50
CA VAL A 10 -7.70 1.36 -6.27
C VAL A 10 -7.47 2.85 -6.13
N VAL A 11 -6.84 3.24 -5.03
CA VAL A 11 -6.42 4.61 -4.71
C VAL A 11 -4.92 4.64 -4.52
N GLY A 12 -4.27 5.71 -4.98
CA GLY A 12 -2.83 5.90 -4.87
C GLY A 12 -2.11 5.75 -6.20
N GLU A 13 -0.80 5.67 -6.15
CA GLU A 13 0.07 5.71 -7.32
C GLU A 13 0.93 4.45 -7.44
N LYS A 14 1.15 4.05 -8.69
CA LYS A 14 2.10 3.00 -9.06
C LYS A 14 3.14 3.59 -10.00
N ASN A 15 4.35 3.80 -9.52
CA ASN A 15 5.44 4.43 -10.25
C ASN A 15 6.61 3.49 -10.55
N GLU A 16 6.51 2.23 -10.10
CA GLU A 16 7.49 1.19 -10.42
C GLU A 16 6.82 -0.18 -10.55
N CYS A 17 7.55 -1.14 -11.12
CA CYS A 17 7.10 -2.51 -11.22
C CYS A 17 6.92 -3.14 -9.84
N VAL A 18 5.95 -4.04 -9.72
CA VAL A 18 5.80 -4.85 -8.52
C VAL A 18 6.95 -5.87 -8.48
N CYS A 19 7.75 -5.81 -7.41
CA CYS A 19 8.85 -6.73 -7.17
C CYS A 19 8.44 -7.76 -6.12
N SER A 20 7.88 -8.88 -6.58
CA SER A 20 7.55 -10.02 -5.73
C SER A 20 8.70 -11.03 -5.69
N GLY A 21 8.77 -11.80 -4.61
CA GLY A 21 9.68 -12.94 -4.55
C GLY A 21 9.38 -13.99 -5.62
N PRO A 22 10.36 -14.87 -5.94
CA PRO A 22 10.21 -15.84 -7.04
C PRO A 22 9.25 -16.99 -6.72
N PHE A 23 8.90 -17.19 -5.46
CA PHE A 23 8.04 -18.28 -5.03
C PHE A 23 6.69 -17.77 -4.53
N ASN A 24 5.61 -18.34 -5.07
CA ASN A 24 4.28 -18.16 -4.52
C ASN A 24 3.99 -19.28 -3.52
N SER A 25 4.03 -18.95 -2.23
CA SER A 25 3.76 -19.91 -1.15
C SER A 25 2.27 -20.05 -0.82
N GLY A 26 1.38 -19.39 -1.55
CA GLY A 26 -0.07 -19.46 -1.33
C GLY A 26 -0.57 -18.60 -0.18
N LEU A 27 0.16 -17.57 0.24
CA LEU A 27 -0.22 -16.68 1.34
C LEU A 27 -1.62 -16.08 1.14
N TYR A 28 -1.89 -15.55 -0.06
CA TYR A 28 -3.19 -14.94 -0.34
C TYR A 28 -4.35 -15.96 -0.27
N ALA A 29 -4.14 -17.16 -0.81
CA ALA A 29 -5.13 -18.23 -0.70
C ALA A 29 -5.41 -18.63 0.76
N ALA A 30 -4.36 -18.69 1.59
CA ALA A 30 -4.50 -18.97 3.01
C ALA A 30 -5.29 -17.86 3.74
N MET A 31 -5.08 -16.59 3.39
CA MET A 31 -5.84 -15.48 3.95
C MET A 31 -7.32 -15.55 3.59
N LEU A 32 -7.64 -15.84 2.32
CA LEU A 32 -9.02 -16.03 1.88
C LEU A 32 -9.70 -17.19 2.59
N GLN A 33 -9.00 -18.30 2.72
CA GLN A 33 -9.50 -19.50 3.40
C GLN A 33 -9.77 -19.24 4.88
N ARG A 34 -8.91 -18.49 5.53
CA ARG A 34 -9.08 -18.10 6.91
C ARG A 34 -10.27 -17.16 7.13
N GLY A 35 -10.46 -16.19 6.27
CA GLY A 35 -11.63 -15.32 6.21
C GLY A 35 -11.64 -14.14 7.19
N ASP A 36 -10.68 -14.04 8.10
CA ASP A 36 -10.60 -12.95 9.09
C ASP A 36 -9.51 -11.91 8.81
N VAL A 37 -8.72 -12.08 7.75
CA VAL A 37 -7.71 -11.10 7.32
C VAL A 37 -8.38 -10.00 6.51
N LYS A 38 -8.32 -8.77 7.00
CA LYS A 38 -8.96 -7.61 6.35
C LYS A 38 -8.02 -6.85 5.42
N GLY A 39 -6.71 -6.90 5.65
CA GLY A 39 -5.75 -6.23 4.79
C GLY A 39 -4.32 -6.73 4.97
N VAL A 40 -3.53 -6.54 3.92
CA VAL A 40 -2.08 -6.79 3.91
C VAL A 40 -1.41 -5.58 3.30
N PHE A 41 -0.45 -5.02 4.02
CA PHE A 41 0.29 -3.85 3.58
C PHE A 41 1.78 -4.15 3.61
N VAL A 42 2.45 -3.76 2.55
CA VAL A 42 3.85 -4.10 2.31
C VAL A 42 4.67 -2.87 1.93
N GLY A 43 5.96 -2.99 2.09
CA GLY A 43 6.96 -2.04 1.60
C GLY A 43 7.70 -2.57 0.38
N HIS A 44 9.00 -2.40 0.33
CA HIS A 44 9.95 -2.79 -0.70
C HIS A 44 9.93 -1.86 -1.93
N ASP A 45 8.79 -1.68 -2.58
CA ASP A 45 8.64 -0.80 -3.73
C ASP A 45 8.47 0.63 -3.22
N HIS A 46 9.48 1.49 -3.41
CA HIS A 46 9.57 2.77 -2.71
C HIS A 46 8.65 3.86 -3.26
N ILE A 47 8.26 3.74 -4.51
CA ILE A 47 7.44 4.74 -5.20
C ILE A 47 6.07 4.18 -5.63
N ASN A 48 5.63 3.12 -4.97
CA ASN A 48 4.26 2.62 -5.02
C ASN A 48 3.58 2.88 -3.67
N ASP A 49 2.38 3.46 -3.69
CA ASP A 49 1.58 3.68 -2.48
C ASP A 49 0.11 3.34 -2.66
N TYR A 50 -0.24 2.67 -3.75
CA TYR A 50 -1.62 2.33 -4.01
C TYR A 50 -2.16 1.25 -3.07
N VAL A 51 -3.46 1.30 -2.83
CA VAL A 51 -4.23 0.30 -2.12
C VAL A 51 -5.51 0.00 -2.88
N GLY A 52 -5.90 -1.25 -2.88
CA GLY A 52 -7.16 -1.68 -3.48
C GLY A 52 -7.72 -2.89 -2.78
N LYS A 53 -9.00 -3.17 -3.01
CA LYS A 53 -9.69 -4.31 -2.42
C LYS A 53 -9.75 -5.46 -3.43
N TYR A 54 -9.18 -6.59 -3.07
CA TYR A 54 -9.09 -7.78 -3.92
C TYR A 54 -9.77 -8.95 -3.21
N PHE A 55 -10.95 -9.35 -3.72
CA PHE A 55 -11.81 -10.39 -3.13
C PHE A 55 -11.98 -10.25 -1.62
N GLY A 56 -12.29 -9.04 -1.16
CA GLY A 56 -12.59 -8.77 0.25
C GLY A 56 -11.39 -8.44 1.14
N VAL A 57 -10.16 -8.59 0.64
CA VAL A 57 -8.92 -8.25 1.38
C VAL A 57 -8.28 -7.00 0.77
N TYR A 58 -7.95 -6.03 1.59
CA TYR A 58 -7.17 -4.88 1.14
C TYR A 58 -5.71 -5.28 0.91
N LEU A 59 -5.19 -4.95 -0.26
CA LEU A 59 -3.78 -5.12 -0.60
C LEU A 59 -3.19 -3.74 -0.87
N GLY A 60 -2.15 -3.38 -0.15
CA GLY A 60 -1.61 -2.03 -0.26
C GLY A 60 -0.11 -1.93 -0.08
N TYR A 61 0.44 -0.87 -0.66
CA TYR A 61 1.79 -0.39 -0.44
C TYR A 61 1.80 0.80 0.49
N SER A 62 2.89 0.95 1.21
CA SER A 62 3.26 2.20 1.88
C SER A 62 4.52 2.71 1.23
N ALA A 63 4.51 3.94 0.72
CA ALA A 63 5.69 4.53 0.13
C ALA A 63 6.81 4.68 1.17
N ASN A 64 8.02 4.93 0.70
CA ASN A 64 9.20 5.01 1.54
C ASN A 64 9.16 6.21 2.50
N THR A 65 9.45 5.96 3.76
CA THR A 65 9.51 7.01 4.79
C THR A 65 10.83 7.78 4.77
N GLY A 66 11.95 7.09 4.54
CA GLY A 66 13.28 7.69 4.61
C GLY A 66 13.73 8.39 3.32
N PHE A 67 14.64 9.35 3.45
CA PHE A 67 15.20 10.12 2.34
C PHE A 67 16.50 9.50 1.76
N GLY A 68 17.04 8.47 2.40
CA GLY A 68 18.34 7.88 2.07
C GLY A 68 18.35 6.93 0.88
N THR A 69 17.21 6.54 0.35
CA THR A 69 17.11 5.60 -0.77
C THR A 69 16.51 6.27 -2.02
N TYR A 70 16.38 5.50 -3.10
CA TYR A 70 15.79 6.02 -4.33
C TYR A 70 14.35 6.50 -4.12
N GLY A 71 13.96 7.48 -4.92
CA GLY A 71 12.60 8.00 -5.04
C GLY A 71 12.23 8.18 -6.51
N LEU A 72 11.31 9.08 -6.79
CA LEU A 72 10.99 9.52 -8.15
C LEU A 72 12.19 10.25 -8.79
N SER A 73 12.09 10.56 -10.07
CA SER A 73 13.16 11.24 -10.80
C SER A 73 13.13 12.76 -10.59
N GLY A 74 14.31 13.39 -10.67
CA GLY A 74 14.44 14.84 -10.73
C GLY A 74 13.86 15.58 -9.52
N ALA A 75 13.15 16.67 -9.77
CA ALA A 75 12.55 17.52 -8.73
C ALA A 75 11.46 16.81 -7.89
N GLU A 76 10.89 15.74 -8.42
CA GLU A 76 9.85 14.96 -7.76
C GLU A 76 10.39 13.91 -6.80
N LYS A 77 11.72 13.78 -6.66
CA LYS A 77 12.40 12.68 -5.96
C LYS A 77 11.77 12.34 -4.61
N ASP A 78 11.45 13.34 -3.84
CA ASP A 78 10.99 13.16 -2.46
C ASP A 78 9.46 13.35 -2.28
N ARG A 79 8.74 13.63 -3.36
CA ARG A 79 7.29 13.88 -3.32
C ARG A 79 6.50 12.76 -2.64
N MET A 80 6.92 11.53 -2.80
CA MET A 80 6.20 10.36 -2.24
C MET A 80 6.69 9.94 -0.85
N ARG A 81 7.69 10.64 -0.29
CA ARG A 81 8.16 10.34 1.08
C ARG A 81 7.05 10.54 2.09
N GLY A 82 6.85 9.57 2.96
CA GLY A 82 5.80 9.66 3.93
C GLY A 82 5.51 8.34 4.64
N ALA A 83 4.36 8.29 5.27
CA ALA A 83 3.91 7.10 6.00
C ALA A 83 2.42 6.84 5.74
N ARG A 84 2.02 5.60 5.82
CA ARG A 84 0.62 5.23 5.77
C ARG A 84 0.04 5.22 7.19
N VAL A 85 -1.08 5.88 7.34
CA VAL A 85 -1.85 5.91 8.59
C VAL A 85 -2.97 4.88 8.52
N PHE A 86 -3.24 4.24 9.63
CA PHE A 86 -4.40 3.37 9.83
C PHE A 86 -5.20 3.89 11.01
N ILE A 87 -6.51 4.00 10.82
CA ILE A 87 -7.46 4.31 11.90
C ILE A 87 -8.33 3.07 12.07
N ILE A 88 -8.23 2.46 13.24
CA ILE A 88 -8.96 1.24 13.59
C ILE A 88 -9.83 1.54 14.81
N ASP A 89 -11.14 1.35 14.66
CA ASP A 89 -12.07 1.42 15.78
C ASP A 89 -12.12 0.04 16.46
N GLN A 90 -11.87 0.02 17.77
CA GLN A 90 -11.90 -1.23 18.53
C GLN A 90 -13.29 -1.87 18.58
N ASP A 91 -14.35 -1.07 18.41
CA ASP A 91 -15.73 -1.54 18.41
C ASP A 91 -16.20 -2.01 17.02
N ASP A 92 -15.44 -1.69 15.96
CA ASP A 92 -15.70 -2.13 14.59
C ASP A 92 -14.38 -2.45 13.84
N PRO A 93 -13.61 -3.45 14.31
CA PRO A 93 -12.29 -3.73 13.78
C PRO A 93 -12.28 -4.29 12.35
N ASP A 94 -13.42 -4.68 11.82
CA ASP A 94 -13.55 -5.16 10.44
C ASP A 94 -13.49 -4.03 9.41
N HIS A 95 -13.74 -2.80 9.85
CA HIS A 95 -13.67 -1.61 9.01
C HIS A 95 -12.56 -0.69 9.53
N PHE A 96 -11.64 -0.34 8.66
CA PHE A 96 -10.57 0.60 8.96
C PHE A 96 -10.42 1.62 7.84
N GLU A 97 -9.94 2.79 8.21
CA GLU A 97 -9.54 3.82 7.26
C GLU A 97 -8.02 3.79 7.09
N THR A 98 -7.56 4.10 5.90
CA THR A 98 -6.13 4.25 5.64
C THR A 98 -5.87 5.32 4.59
N TYR A 99 -4.82 6.10 4.82
CA TYR A 99 -4.38 7.16 3.91
C TYR A 99 -2.88 7.41 4.05
N MET A 100 -2.32 8.06 3.04
CA MET A 100 -0.92 8.48 3.05
C MET A 100 -0.78 9.89 3.63
N VAL A 101 0.23 10.07 4.46
CA VAL A 101 0.71 11.36 4.94
C VAL A 101 2.08 11.61 4.33
N ARG A 102 2.27 12.76 3.71
CA ARG A 102 3.53 13.12 3.05
C ARG A 102 4.43 13.93 3.98
N ALA A 103 5.73 13.70 3.88
CA ALA A 103 6.72 14.50 4.60
C ALA A 103 6.58 15.99 4.24
N SER A 104 6.30 16.30 2.98
CA SER A 104 6.06 17.66 2.50
C SER A 104 4.89 18.38 3.17
N ASP A 105 3.88 17.65 3.65
CA ASP A 105 2.74 18.23 4.37
C ASP A 105 3.17 18.86 5.72
N TYR A 106 4.33 18.48 6.19
CA TYR A 106 4.94 18.96 7.44
C TYR A 106 6.18 19.81 7.23
N GLY A 107 6.46 20.22 5.98
CA GLY A 107 7.63 21.03 5.66
C GLY A 107 8.97 20.28 5.75
N ILE A 108 8.93 18.98 5.59
CA ILE A 108 10.13 18.13 5.65
C ILE A 108 10.62 17.79 4.24
#